data_3a4f6e59a46d14207c6fcb25de00baef
#
_entry.id   3a4f6e59a46d14207c6fcb25de00baef
#
_cell.length_a   1.000
_cell.length_b   1.000
_cell.length_c   1.000
_cell.angle_alpha   90.00
_cell.angle_beta   90.00
_cell.angle_gamma   90.00
#
_symmetry.space_group_name_H-M   'P 1'
#
loop_
_entity.id
_entity.type
_entity.pdbx_description
1 polymer ?
#
loop_
_entity_poly.entity_id
_entity_poly.type
_entity_poly.pdbx_seq_one_letter_code
_entity_poly.pdbx_strand_id
1 'polypeptide(L)'
;MSLNFSSLELQNKTIVIVEDDLPSIRYYETLLQSSGARVIKFRTGKDFIDFIGNKEEKIDLVIMDFLIPLINGIDCTRIFRKDRRNVPVLMITAYSSEQSKSDAYIAGCNEYILKPVYPEYIYSLLEKYLKQQISASAPYRP
;
A
#
# COMPACT_ATOMS: atom_id res chain seq x y z
N MET A 1 -6.16 -25.07 4.60
CA MET A 1 -7.00 -24.29 3.70
C MET A 1 -6.12 -23.33 2.91
N SER A 2 -6.23 -23.31 1.62
CA SER A 2 -5.43 -22.42 0.80
C SER A 2 -6.13 -21.06 0.68
N LEU A 3 -5.30 -20.01 0.70
CA LEU A 3 -5.77 -18.64 0.54
C LEU A 3 -5.96 -18.35 -0.95
N ASN A 4 -7.05 -17.70 -1.30
CA ASN A 4 -7.36 -17.39 -2.69
C ASN A 4 -7.59 -15.90 -2.87
N PHE A 5 -6.58 -15.19 -3.37
CA PHE A 5 -6.65 -13.77 -3.60
C PHE A 5 -7.60 -13.38 -4.72
N SER A 6 -7.96 -14.32 -5.60
CA SER A 6 -8.91 -14.03 -6.67
C SER A 6 -10.30 -13.66 -6.12
N SER A 7 -10.64 -14.14 -4.92
CA SER A 7 -11.92 -13.80 -4.30
C SER A 7 -12.02 -12.32 -3.89
N LEU A 8 -10.92 -11.60 -3.88
CA LEU A 8 -10.93 -10.17 -3.55
C LEU A 8 -11.55 -9.33 -4.67
N GLU A 9 -11.46 -9.77 -5.92
CA GLU A 9 -12.04 -9.11 -7.09
C GLU A 9 -11.67 -7.63 -7.17
N LEU A 10 -10.36 -7.37 -7.38
CA LEU A 10 -9.81 -6.03 -7.39
C LEU A 10 -9.59 -5.48 -8.80
N GLN A 11 -10.43 -5.85 -9.78
CA GLN A 11 -10.23 -5.49 -11.18
C GLN A 11 -10.19 -4.00 -11.44
N ASN A 12 -10.91 -3.23 -10.63
CA ASN A 12 -10.96 -1.77 -10.80
C ASN A 12 -10.10 -1.03 -9.80
N LYS A 13 -9.20 -1.75 -9.12
CA LYS A 13 -8.35 -1.14 -8.10
C LYS A 13 -6.92 -1.05 -8.61
N THR A 14 -6.26 0.04 -8.25
CA THR A 14 -4.83 0.27 -8.53
C THR A 14 -4.07 0.25 -7.23
N ILE A 15 -3.09 -0.66 -7.15
CA ILE A 15 -2.21 -0.79 -5.98
C ILE A 15 -0.82 -0.38 -6.41
N VAL A 16 -0.24 0.57 -5.67
CA VAL A 16 1.12 1.04 -5.92
C VAL A 16 2.05 0.39 -4.90
N ILE A 17 3.17 -0.14 -5.39
CA ILE A 17 4.21 -0.74 -4.55
C ILE A 17 5.45 0.14 -4.66
N VAL A 18 5.94 0.64 -3.53
CA VAL A 18 7.18 1.43 -3.47
C VAL A 18 8.18 0.63 -2.64
N GLU A 19 9.10 -0.01 -3.30
CA GLU A 19 9.98 -1.02 -2.71
C GLU A 19 11.18 -1.23 -3.62
N ASP A 20 12.40 -1.27 -3.07
CA ASP A 20 13.58 -1.52 -3.90
C ASP A 20 14.07 -2.97 -3.86
N ASP A 21 13.55 -3.78 -2.95
CA ASP A 21 13.93 -5.18 -2.80
C ASP A 21 13.15 -6.05 -3.79
N LEU A 22 13.84 -6.60 -4.78
CA LEU A 22 13.18 -7.40 -5.82
C LEU A 22 12.39 -8.58 -5.29
N PRO A 23 12.92 -9.39 -4.35
CA PRO A 23 12.10 -10.47 -3.80
C PRO A 23 10.80 -9.99 -3.16
N SER A 24 10.83 -8.86 -2.47
CA SER A 24 9.61 -8.29 -1.88
C SER A 24 8.61 -7.88 -2.96
N ILE A 25 9.09 -7.21 -4.00
CA ILE A 25 8.23 -6.80 -5.13
C ILE A 25 7.57 -8.02 -5.74
N ARG A 26 8.35 -9.06 -6.04
CA ARG A 26 7.81 -10.29 -6.64
C ARG A 26 6.82 -10.99 -5.74
N TYR A 27 7.05 -10.95 -4.44
CA TYR A 27 6.13 -11.52 -3.46
C TYR A 27 4.76 -10.84 -3.56
N TYR A 28 4.73 -9.52 -3.52
CA TYR A 28 3.46 -8.79 -3.62
C TYR A 28 2.80 -9.01 -4.98
N GLU A 29 3.57 -8.97 -6.07
CA GLU A 29 3.03 -9.20 -7.40
C GLU A 29 2.38 -10.58 -7.51
N THR A 30 3.05 -11.60 -6.98
CA THR A 30 2.54 -12.96 -7.02
C THR A 30 1.22 -13.07 -6.25
N LEU A 31 1.15 -12.47 -5.06
CA LEU A 31 -0.07 -12.50 -4.27
C LEU A 31 -1.22 -11.78 -4.99
N LEU A 32 -0.94 -10.67 -5.63
CA LEU A 32 -1.97 -9.83 -6.24
C LEU A 32 -2.37 -10.29 -7.63
N GLN A 33 -1.62 -11.21 -8.23
CA GLN A 33 -1.79 -11.61 -9.62
C GLN A 33 -3.21 -12.08 -9.92
N SER A 34 -3.78 -12.88 -9.03
CA SER A 34 -5.12 -13.44 -9.25
C SER A 34 -6.25 -12.52 -8.82
N SER A 35 -5.94 -11.41 -8.17
CA SER A 35 -6.96 -10.47 -7.69
C SER A 35 -7.53 -9.58 -8.80
N GLY A 36 -6.80 -9.44 -9.92
CA GLY A 36 -7.16 -8.55 -11.00
C GLY A 36 -6.75 -7.10 -10.80
N ALA A 37 -6.09 -6.76 -9.69
CA ALA A 37 -5.66 -5.39 -9.44
C ALA A 37 -4.61 -4.95 -10.47
N ARG A 38 -4.66 -3.67 -10.83
CA ARG A 38 -3.57 -3.02 -11.57
C ARG A 38 -2.47 -2.74 -10.56
N VAL A 39 -1.26 -3.21 -10.84
CA VAL A 39 -0.12 -3.02 -9.94
C VAL A 39 0.90 -2.12 -10.61
N ILE A 40 1.28 -1.04 -9.95
CA ILE A 40 2.31 -0.11 -10.40
C ILE A 40 3.43 -0.13 -9.38
N LYS A 41 4.69 -0.21 -9.86
CA LYS A 41 5.85 -0.39 -8.99
C LYS A 41 6.83 0.76 -9.15
N PHE A 42 7.37 1.22 -8.03
CA PHE A 42 8.47 2.18 -8.01
C PHE A 42 9.55 1.66 -7.09
N ARG A 43 10.80 1.76 -7.51
CA ARG A 43 11.94 1.28 -6.75
C ARG A 43 12.64 2.37 -5.95
N THR A 44 12.23 3.62 -6.14
CA THR A 44 12.74 4.76 -5.38
C THR A 44 11.60 5.65 -4.94
N GLY A 45 11.82 6.36 -3.84
CA GLY A 45 10.83 7.33 -3.37
C GLY A 45 10.65 8.48 -4.35
N LYS A 46 11.75 8.86 -5.04
CA LYS A 46 11.68 9.94 -6.02
C LYS A 46 10.74 9.61 -7.17
N ASP A 47 10.83 8.39 -7.71
CA ASP A 47 9.97 8.00 -8.83
C ASP A 47 8.50 7.96 -8.39
N PHE A 48 8.24 7.53 -7.17
CA PHE A 48 6.89 7.56 -6.62
C PHE A 48 6.37 9.00 -6.52
N ILE A 49 7.18 9.90 -5.98
CA ILE A 49 6.79 11.32 -5.83
C ILE A 49 6.53 11.95 -7.19
N ASP A 50 7.37 11.66 -8.18
CA ASP A 50 7.17 12.16 -9.54
C ASP A 50 5.84 11.66 -10.12
N PHE A 51 5.53 10.40 -9.89
CA PHE A 51 4.28 9.80 -10.39
C PHE A 51 3.04 10.45 -9.76
N ILE A 52 3.05 10.65 -8.45
CA ILE A 52 1.89 11.22 -7.76
C ILE A 52 1.70 12.70 -8.03
N GLY A 53 2.69 13.34 -8.68
CA GLY A 53 2.54 14.71 -9.15
C GLY A 53 1.41 14.84 -10.15
N ASN A 54 1.06 13.80 -10.89
CA ASN A 54 -0.15 13.76 -11.68
C ASN A 54 -1.33 13.38 -10.77
N LYS A 55 -2.09 14.36 -10.37
CA LYS A 55 -3.18 14.18 -9.40
C LYS A 55 -4.36 13.41 -9.95
N GLU A 56 -4.43 13.22 -11.27
CA GLU A 56 -5.50 12.45 -11.88
C GLU A 56 -5.23 10.94 -11.88
N GLU A 57 -4.01 10.53 -11.57
CA GLU A 57 -3.69 9.11 -11.44
C GLU A 57 -4.48 8.51 -10.28
N LYS A 58 -5.26 7.48 -10.59
CA LYS A 58 -6.05 6.79 -9.58
C LYS A 58 -5.16 5.84 -8.79
N ILE A 59 -5.20 5.95 -7.48
CA ILE A 59 -4.48 5.05 -6.58
C ILE A 59 -5.45 4.65 -5.48
N ASP A 60 -5.61 3.35 -5.26
CA ASP A 60 -6.53 2.85 -4.24
C ASP A 60 -5.83 2.40 -2.97
N LEU A 61 -4.54 2.03 -3.07
CA LEU A 61 -3.77 1.59 -1.90
C LEU A 61 -2.29 1.64 -2.25
N VAL A 62 -1.47 1.98 -1.27
CA VAL A 62 -0.01 2.00 -1.42
C VAL A 62 0.62 1.03 -0.43
N ILE A 63 1.49 0.16 -0.93
CA ILE A 63 2.40 -0.64 -0.10
C ILE A 63 3.75 0.07 -0.16
N MET A 64 4.24 0.53 0.99
CA MET A 64 5.41 1.40 1.08
C MET A 64 6.45 0.81 2.01
N ASP A 65 7.69 0.68 1.56
CA ASP A 65 8.80 0.38 2.46
C ASP A 65 9.36 1.70 3.02
N PHE A 66 9.85 1.67 4.25
CA PHE A 66 10.47 2.84 4.84
C PHE A 66 11.85 3.11 4.22
N LEU A 67 12.69 2.10 4.16
CA LEU A 67 14.09 2.28 3.72
C LEU A 67 14.22 2.06 2.21
N ILE A 68 13.83 3.07 1.44
CA ILE A 68 13.96 3.09 -0.01
C ILE A 68 14.86 4.25 -0.42
N PRO A 69 15.54 4.14 -1.60
CA PRO A 69 16.49 5.16 -2.01
C PRO A 69 15.85 6.50 -2.34
N LEU A 70 16.63 7.54 -2.21
CA LEU A 70 16.42 8.93 -2.60
C LEU A 70 15.48 9.67 -1.65
N ILE A 71 14.25 9.19 -1.49
CA ILE A 71 13.31 9.74 -0.50
C ILE A 71 12.74 8.56 0.26
N ASN A 72 12.87 8.55 1.60
CA ASN A 72 12.40 7.41 2.39
C ASN A 72 10.86 7.35 2.42
N GLY A 73 10.35 6.18 2.84
CA GLY A 73 8.90 5.93 2.77
C GLY A 73 8.07 6.80 3.71
N ILE A 74 8.64 7.24 4.83
CA ILE A 74 7.93 8.14 5.74
C ILE A 74 7.76 9.51 5.10
N ASP A 75 8.80 10.04 4.49
CA ASP A 75 8.72 11.31 3.78
C ASP A 75 7.82 11.21 2.55
N CYS A 76 7.88 10.09 1.83
CA CYS A 76 6.96 9.83 0.72
C CYS A 76 5.50 9.89 1.19
N THR A 77 5.21 9.26 2.32
CA THR A 77 3.85 9.24 2.87
C THR A 77 3.40 10.65 3.23
N ARG A 78 4.29 11.42 3.87
CA ARG A 78 3.97 12.79 4.24
C ARG A 78 3.60 13.63 3.03
N ILE A 79 4.38 13.50 1.95
CA ILE A 79 4.14 14.23 0.70
C ILE A 79 2.84 13.76 0.05
N PHE A 80 2.63 12.44 -0.01
CA PHE A 80 1.44 11.83 -0.60
C PHE A 80 0.17 12.33 0.08
N ARG A 81 0.19 12.47 1.40
CA ARG A 81 -0.98 12.89 2.18
C ARG A 81 -1.42 14.32 1.91
N LYS A 82 -0.57 15.15 1.32
CA LYS A 82 -0.97 16.52 1.00
C LYS A 82 -2.16 16.57 0.06
N ASP A 83 -2.22 15.64 -0.90
CA ASP A 83 -3.27 15.60 -1.91
C ASP A 83 -4.17 14.37 -1.82
N ARG A 84 -3.75 13.34 -1.09
CA ARG A 84 -4.43 12.05 -1.05
C ARG A 84 -4.62 11.61 0.39
N ARG A 85 -5.67 12.13 1.02
CA ARG A 85 -5.88 11.93 2.46
C ARG A 85 -6.49 10.60 2.82
N ASN A 86 -7.23 10.01 1.88
CA ASN A 86 -8.04 8.82 2.19
C ASN A 86 -7.51 7.53 1.57
N VAL A 87 -6.43 7.59 0.81
CA VAL A 87 -5.84 6.38 0.22
C VAL A 87 -5.06 5.64 1.29
N PRO A 88 -5.35 4.37 1.55
CA PRO A 88 -4.59 3.61 2.56
C PRO A 88 -3.12 3.50 2.19
N VAL A 89 -2.24 3.70 3.16
CA VAL A 89 -0.81 3.48 3.02
C VAL A 89 -0.42 2.41 4.05
N LEU A 90 0.06 1.27 3.55
CA LEU A 90 0.55 0.19 4.39
C LEU A 90 2.08 0.25 4.35
N MET A 91 2.68 0.65 5.47
CA MET A 91 4.14 0.68 5.60
C MET A 91 4.59 -0.73 5.98
N ILE A 92 5.30 -1.41 5.07
CA ILE A 92 5.78 -2.77 5.29
C ILE A 92 7.29 -2.77 5.14
N THR A 93 8.01 -2.96 6.25
CA THR A 93 9.44 -2.74 6.27
C THR A 93 10.14 -3.73 7.21
N ALA A 94 11.42 -4.00 6.95
CA ALA A 94 12.25 -4.79 7.86
C ALA A 94 12.79 -3.93 9.02
N TYR A 95 12.66 -2.61 8.93
CA TYR A 95 13.20 -1.71 9.94
C TYR A 95 12.25 -1.58 11.12
N SER A 96 12.79 -1.76 12.32
CA SER A 96 12.00 -1.74 13.56
C SER A 96 12.58 -0.71 14.52
N SER A 97 11.82 0.34 14.81
CA SER A 97 12.08 1.22 15.94
C SER A 97 10.77 1.89 16.35
N GLU A 98 10.64 2.18 17.62
CA GLU A 98 9.44 2.87 18.11
C GLU A 98 9.35 4.27 17.51
N GLN A 99 10.49 4.93 17.31
CA GLN A 99 10.51 6.27 16.74
C GLN A 99 10.04 6.26 15.30
N SER A 100 10.54 5.34 14.47
CA SER A 100 10.12 5.30 13.06
C SER A 100 8.65 4.91 12.93
N LYS A 101 8.17 4.03 13.79
CA LYS A 101 6.76 3.66 13.80
C LYS A 101 5.88 4.87 14.13
N SER A 102 6.24 5.61 15.16
CA SER A 102 5.53 6.83 15.53
C SER A 102 5.56 7.86 14.41
N ASP A 103 6.75 8.09 13.82
CA ASP A 103 6.90 9.04 12.72
C ASP A 103 6.07 8.65 11.51
N ALA A 104 5.99 7.35 11.21
CA ALA A 104 5.20 6.86 10.09
C ALA A 104 3.71 7.13 10.29
N TYR A 105 3.19 6.88 11.48
CA TYR A 105 1.80 7.18 11.78
C TYR A 105 1.52 8.68 11.76
N ILE A 106 2.43 9.48 12.27
CA ILE A 106 2.29 10.94 12.22
C ILE A 106 2.28 11.41 10.76
N ALA A 107 3.11 10.78 9.90
CA ALA A 107 3.13 11.10 8.48
C ALA A 107 1.85 10.69 7.76
N GLY A 108 1.10 9.75 8.32
CA GLY A 108 -0.22 9.39 7.81
C GLY A 108 -0.37 7.97 7.29
N CYS A 109 0.56 7.04 7.62
CA CYS A 109 0.34 5.65 7.24
C CYS A 109 -0.80 5.04 8.06
N ASN A 110 -1.46 4.04 7.50
CA ASN A 110 -2.57 3.36 8.17
C ASN A 110 -2.10 2.16 8.96
N GLU A 111 -1.01 1.52 8.51
CA GLU A 111 -0.44 0.36 9.19
C GLU A 111 1.07 0.44 9.11
N TYR A 112 1.76 -0.03 10.15
CA TYR A 112 3.21 -0.17 10.17
C TYR A 112 3.51 -1.63 10.51
N ILE A 113 4.03 -2.37 9.53
CA ILE A 113 4.11 -3.82 9.59
C ILE A 113 5.55 -4.25 9.37
N LEU A 114 6.06 -5.13 10.23
CA LEU A 114 7.42 -5.66 10.10
C LEU A 114 7.43 -6.87 9.19
N LYS A 115 8.40 -6.90 8.28
CA LYS A 115 8.70 -8.09 7.48
C LYS A 115 9.28 -9.17 8.38
N PRO A 116 9.01 -10.46 8.10
CA PRO A 116 8.21 -10.96 6.97
C PRO A 116 6.72 -10.84 7.25
N VAL A 117 5.95 -10.59 6.20
CA VAL A 117 4.49 -10.51 6.31
C VAL A 117 3.88 -11.68 5.55
N TYR A 118 2.99 -12.41 6.22
CA TYR A 118 2.41 -13.62 5.66
C TYR A 118 1.23 -13.30 4.74
N PRO A 119 0.94 -14.17 3.75
CA PRO A 119 -0.14 -13.92 2.80
C PRO A 119 -1.49 -13.67 3.47
N GLU A 120 -1.80 -14.40 4.54
CA GLU A 120 -3.06 -14.25 5.26
C GLU A 120 -3.24 -12.84 5.80
N TYR A 121 -2.15 -12.26 6.30
CA TYR A 121 -2.24 -10.91 6.85
C TYR A 121 -2.42 -9.87 5.74
N ILE A 122 -1.67 -10.01 4.64
CA ILE A 122 -1.86 -9.12 3.50
C ILE A 122 -3.30 -9.23 2.98
N TYR A 123 -3.83 -10.44 2.85
CA TYR A 123 -5.21 -10.65 2.43
C TYR A 123 -6.18 -9.88 3.32
N SER A 124 -6.00 -10.01 4.63
CA SER A 124 -6.90 -9.35 5.59
C SER A 124 -6.82 -7.83 5.48
N LEU A 125 -5.65 -7.29 5.21
CA LEU A 125 -5.48 -5.85 5.03
C LEU A 125 -6.12 -5.36 3.75
N LEU A 126 -5.95 -6.08 2.65
CA LEU A 126 -6.59 -5.73 1.39
C LEU A 126 -8.10 -5.77 1.51
N GLU A 127 -8.62 -6.79 2.19
CA GLU A 127 -10.04 -6.89 2.45
C GLU A 127 -10.53 -5.73 3.31
N LYS A 128 -9.79 -5.43 4.37
CA LYS A 128 -10.15 -4.34 5.29
C LYS A 128 -10.21 -2.99 4.57
N TYR A 129 -9.19 -2.68 3.78
CA TYR A 129 -9.05 -1.34 3.23
C TYR A 129 -9.72 -1.15 1.88
N LEU A 130 -9.83 -2.20 1.08
CA LEU A 130 -10.39 -2.08 -0.27
C LEU A 130 -11.84 -2.49 -0.33
N LYS A 131 -12.21 -3.57 0.31
CA LYS A 131 -13.60 -4.00 0.32
C LYS A 131 -14.47 -3.12 1.22
N GLN A 132 -13.93 -2.68 2.36
CA GLN A 132 -14.66 -1.76 3.20
C GLN A 132 -14.89 -0.42 2.52
N GLN A 133 -13.95 0.05 1.70
CA GLN A 133 -14.15 1.25 0.90
C GLN A 133 -15.33 1.09 -0.04
N ILE A 134 -15.45 -0.09 -0.68
CA ILE A 134 -16.58 -0.41 -1.54
C ILE A 134 -17.88 -0.40 -0.71
N SER A 135 -17.87 -1.04 0.45
CA SER A 135 -19.02 -1.07 1.35
C SER A 135 -19.38 0.32 1.85
N ALA A 136 -18.37 1.11 2.22
CA ALA A 136 -18.59 2.46 2.74
C ALA A 136 -19.19 3.39 1.69
N SER A 137 -18.91 3.13 0.40
CA SER A 137 -19.47 3.93 -0.69
C SER A 137 -20.91 3.53 -1.02
N ALA A 138 -21.39 2.40 -0.51
CA ALA A 138 -22.78 1.99 -0.70
C ALA A 138 -23.73 2.92 0.05
N PRO A 139 -24.92 3.17 -0.50
CA PRO A 139 -25.86 4.04 0.20
C PRO A 139 -26.19 3.47 1.57
N TYR A 140 -26.19 4.34 2.58
CA TYR A 140 -26.53 3.93 3.93
C TYR A 140 -27.99 3.51 4.02
N ARG A 141 -28.26 2.50 4.83
CA ARG A 141 -29.61 2.00 5.10
C ARG A 141 -29.84 2.05 6.59
N PRO A 142 -30.59 3.05 7.08
CA PRO A 142 -30.94 3.10 8.50
C PRO A 142 -31.75 1.90 8.92
#